data_36f903436848feffed1561f4cd43489b
#
_entry.id   36f903436848feffed1561f4cd43489b
#
_cell.length_a   1.000
_cell.length_b   1.000
_cell.length_c   1.000
_cell.angle_alpha   90.00
_cell.angle_beta   90.00
_cell.angle_gamma   90.00
#
_symmetry.space_group_name_H-M   'P 1'
#
loop_
_entity.id
_entity.type
_entity.pdbx_description
1 polymer ?
#
loop_
_entity_poly.entity_id
_entity_poly.type
_entity_poly.pdbx_seq_one_letter_code
_entity_poly.pdbx_strand_id
1 'polypeptide(L)'
;MLFACYFFIFINVGLGEGSALPVGVPVPWPSATPPTGWLKCNGAAFSAEEYPELAKAYPTNKLPDLRGEFIRGWDDGRGVDSGRTILNSQGDAIRNITGTIGARHEISALYFFGNGSGAFFGNDEGMYDSVVIKAESTGKSSVSITDRHIYANLDVSRVVPTATENRPRNIAFNYIVRAA
;
A
#
# COMPACT_ATOMS: atom_id res chain seq x y z
N MET A 1 -9.63 52.41 -3.95
CA MET A 1 -10.88 52.28 -3.18
C MET A 1 -11.54 50.91 -3.31
N LEU A 2 -11.16 50.07 -4.27
CA LEU A 2 -11.71 48.69 -4.40
C LEU A 2 -11.12 47.64 -3.43
N PHE A 3 -9.87 47.77 -3.03
CA PHE A 3 -9.22 46.81 -2.12
C PHE A 3 -9.82 46.71 -0.70
N ALA A 4 -10.34 47.81 -0.18
CA ALA A 4 -10.97 47.82 1.15
C ALA A 4 -12.32 47.07 1.18
N CYS A 5 -13.04 46.99 0.06
CA CYS A 5 -14.38 46.39 0.02
C CYS A 5 -14.29 44.85 0.06
N TYR A 6 -13.26 44.24 -0.54
CA TYR A 6 -13.04 42.80 -0.50
C TYR A 6 -12.67 42.31 0.91
N PHE A 7 -11.84 43.06 1.63
CA PHE A 7 -11.43 42.72 2.99
C PHE A 7 -12.62 42.71 3.97
N PHE A 8 -13.53 43.68 3.84
CA PHE A 8 -14.74 43.74 4.66
C PHE A 8 -15.76 42.64 4.38
N ILE A 9 -15.87 42.14 3.14
CA ILE A 9 -16.76 41.03 2.81
C ILE A 9 -16.28 39.73 3.47
N PHE A 10 -14.99 39.46 3.45
CA PHE A 10 -14.42 38.26 4.09
C PHE A 10 -14.58 38.27 5.61
N ILE A 11 -14.45 39.40 6.27
CA ILE A 11 -14.68 39.53 7.70
C ILE A 11 -16.18 39.32 8.06
N ASN A 12 -17.09 39.90 7.27
CA ASN A 12 -18.53 39.82 7.55
C ASN A 12 -19.17 38.46 7.30
N VAL A 13 -18.57 37.61 6.45
CA VAL A 13 -19.05 36.24 6.23
C VAL A 13 -18.26 35.20 7.05
N GLY A 14 -17.43 35.62 7.99
CA GLY A 14 -16.64 34.73 8.84
C GLY A 14 -15.50 34.01 8.10
N LEU A 15 -15.15 34.47 6.90
CA LEU A 15 -14.06 33.93 6.09
C LEU A 15 -12.72 34.60 6.43
N GLY A 16 -12.42 34.83 7.71
CA GLY A 16 -11.11 35.32 8.15
C GLY A 16 -9.95 34.43 7.65
N GLU A 17 -8.73 34.79 7.95
CA GLU A 17 -7.53 34.07 7.44
C GLU A 17 -7.53 32.55 7.66
N GLY A 18 -8.34 32.02 8.58
CA GLY A 18 -8.49 30.59 8.86
C GLY A 18 -9.56 29.84 8.05
N SER A 19 -10.37 30.52 7.23
CA SER A 19 -11.49 29.89 6.50
C SER A 19 -11.15 29.48 5.07
N ALA A 20 -10.09 30.02 4.48
CA ALA A 20 -9.57 29.58 3.20
C ALA A 20 -8.55 28.45 3.40
N LEU A 21 -8.61 27.41 2.56
CA LEU A 21 -7.60 26.35 2.58
C LEU A 21 -6.20 26.98 2.37
N PRO A 22 -5.21 26.73 3.26
CA PRO A 22 -3.86 27.27 3.10
C PRO A 22 -3.24 26.89 1.75
N VAL A 23 -2.39 27.77 1.22
CA VAL A 23 -1.60 27.47 0.00
C VAL A 23 -0.74 26.24 0.24
N GLY A 24 -0.69 25.33 -0.71
CA GLY A 24 0.12 24.13 -0.66
C GLY A 24 -0.50 22.92 0.06
N VAL A 25 -1.68 23.03 0.65
CA VAL A 25 -2.38 21.86 1.22
C VAL A 25 -2.91 20.97 0.11
N PRO A 26 -2.51 19.68 0.03
CA PRO A 26 -3.02 18.76 -0.98
C PRO A 26 -4.48 18.40 -0.70
N VAL A 27 -5.33 18.53 -1.70
CA VAL A 27 -6.73 18.11 -1.63
C VAL A 27 -7.08 17.15 -2.76
N PRO A 28 -7.99 16.18 -2.53
CA PRO A 28 -8.46 15.29 -3.58
C PRO A 28 -9.39 16.04 -4.55
N TRP A 29 -9.15 15.87 -5.85
CA TRP A 29 -9.90 16.49 -6.93
C TRP A 29 -10.43 15.42 -7.91
N PRO A 30 -11.72 15.37 -8.25
CA PRO A 30 -12.32 14.27 -9.01
C PRO A 30 -12.12 14.36 -10.52
N SER A 31 -11.39 15.36 -11.02
CA SER A 31 -11.18 15.59 -12.46
C SER A 31 -9.70 15.53 -12.84
N ALA A 32 -9.43 15.18 -14.09
CA ALA A 32 -8.08 15.18 -14.65
C ALA A 32 -7.47 16.59 -14.75
N THR A 33 -8.29 17.63 -14.86
CA THR A 33 -7.82 19.02 -15.00
C THR A 33 -8.15 19.80 -13.72
N PRO A 34 -7.13 20.37 -13.05
CA PRO A 34 -7.36 21.26 -11.92
C PRO A 34 -8.08 22.55 -12.35
N PRO A 35 -8.76 23.24 -11.41
CA PRO A 35 -9.26 24.59 -11.64
C PRO A 35 -8.11 25.58 -11.85
N THR A 36 -8.40 26.75 -12.40
CA THR A 36 -7.43 27.86 -12.50
C THR A 36 -6.89 28.22 -11.11
N GLY A 37 -5.60 28.45 -11.00
CA GLY A 37 -4.91 28.74 -9.72
C GLY A 37 -4.55 27.51 -8.89
N TRP A 38 -4.78 26.29 -9.40
CA TRP A 38 -4.42 25.03 -8.76
C TRP A 38 -3.41 24.24 -9.59
N LEU A 39 -2.46 23.59 -8.94
CA LEU A 39 -1.44 22.74 -9.54
C LEU A 39 -1.61 21.29 -9.12
N LYS A 40 -1.24 20.34 -10.00
CA LYS A 40 -1.24 18.89 -9.69
C LYS A 40 -0.04 18.50 -8.85
N CYS A 41 -0.25 17.67 -7.87
CA CYS A 41 0.83 16.99 -7.13
C CYS A 41 1.36 15.80 -7.95
N ASN A 42 2.10 16.09 -9.00
CA ASN A 42 2.65 15.12 -9.95
C ASN A 42 4.18 15.15 -10.05
N GLY A 43 4.85 15.72 -9.05
CA GLY A 43 6.29 15.84 -9.03
C GLY A 43 6.85 17.00 -9.86
N ALA A 44 6.01 17.84 -10.47
CA ALA A 44 6.47 18.96 -11.30
C ALA A 44 7.11 20.07 -10.46
N ALA A 45 8.11 20.73 -11.06
CA ALA A 45 8.65 21.96 -10.53
C ALA A 45 7.70 23.13 -10.83
N PHE A 46 7.75 24.17 -10.01
CA PHE A 46 7.01 25.41 -10.17
C PHE A 46 7.92 26.63 -9.97
N SER A 47 7.52 27.80 -10.46
CA SER A 47 8.26 29.05 -10.27
C SER A 47 8.00 29.63 -8.88
N ALA A 48 9.05 29.87 -8.11
CA ALA A 48 8.97 30.56 -6.82
C ALA A 48 8.60 32.05 -6.99
N GLU A 49 8.90 32.65 -8.13
CA GLU A 49 8.53 34.03 -8.45
C GLU A 49 7.04 34.16 -8.73
N GLU A 50 6.47 33.18 -9.44
CA GLU A 50 5.04 33.13 -9.74
C GLU A 50 4.20 32.72 -8.52
N TYR A 51 4.73 31.78 -7.68
CA TYR A 51 4.02 31.23 -6.53
C TYR A 51 4.85 31.32 -5.22
N PRO A 52 5.10 32.54 -4.71
CA PRO A 52 5.99 32.75 -3.55
C PRO A 52 5.45 32.10 -2.26
N GLU A 53 4.13 32.06 -2.05
CA GLU A 53 3.55 31.41 -0.86
C GLU A 53 3.66 29.88 -0.97
N LEU A 54 3.52 29.33 -2.15
CA LEU A 54 3.73 27.91 -2.39
C LEU A 54 5.20 27.51 -2.17
N ALA A 55 6.15 28.38 -2.53
CA ALA A 55 7.58 28.17 -2.30
C ALA A 55 7.94 28.12 -0.82
N LYS A 56 7.19 28.80 0.05
CA LYS A 56 7.36 28.69 1.50
C LYS A 56 6.93 27.30 2.02
N ALA A 57 5.84 26.73 1.47
CA ALA A 57 5.36 25.41 1.84
C ALA A 57 6.25 24.29 1.25
N TYR A 58 6.78 24.51 0.05
CA TYR A 58 7.65 23.55 -0.66
C TYR A 58 8.98 24.22 -1.07
N PRO A 59 9.95 24.33 -0.15
CA PRO A 59 11.20 25.07 -0.40
C PRO A 59 12.07 24.52 -1.52
N THR A 60 11.82 23.31 -1.97
CA THR A 60 12.50 22.69 -3.13
C THR A 60 11.94 23.21 -4.47
N ASN A 61 10.89 24.04 -4.45
CA ASN A 61 10.15 24.50 -5.61
C ASN A 61 9.64 23.34 -6.52
N LYS A 62 9.34 22.20 -5.87
CA LYS A 62 8.85 20.99 -6.53
C LYS A 62 7.73 20.40 -5.69
N LEU A 63 6.60 20.12 -6.33
CA LEU A 63 5.49 19.43 -5.66
C LEU A 63 5.81 17.94 -5.47
N PRO A 64 5.28 17.31 -4.42
CA PRO A 64 5.36 15.86 -4.28
C PRO A 64 4.62 15.17 -5.44
N ASP A 65 5.10 14.00 -5.84
CA ASP A 65 4.34 13.14 -6.74
C ASP A 65 3.42 12.24 -5.90
N LEU A 66 2.13 12.57 -5.90
CA LEU A 66 1.12 11.85 -5.14
C LEU A 66 0.28 10.91 -6.02
N ARG A 67 0.71 10.67 -7.27
CA ARG A 67 0.05 9.73 -8.16
C ARG A 67 0.27 8.31 -7.67
N GLY A 68 -0.83 7.59 -7.37
CA GLY A 68 -0.77 6.24 -6.81
C GLY A 68 -0.46 6.17 -5.32
N GLU A 69 -0.27 7.29 -4.63
CA GLU A 69 0.14 7.36 -3.23
C GLU A 69 -1.04 7.55 -2.27
N PHE A 70 -0.90 7.00 -1.07
CA PHE A 70 -1.74 7.30 0.08
C PHE A 70 -1.01 8.28 1.00
N ILE A 71 -1.64 9.40 1.35
CA ILE A 71 -1.08 10.35 2.31
C ILE A 71 -1.18 9.74 3.71
N ARG A 72 -0.03 9.59 4.36
CA ARG A 72 0.11 9.12 5.74
C ARG A 72 0.48 10.27 6.67
N GLY A 73 -0.07 10.27 7.89
CA GLY A 73 0.41 11.19 8.93
C GLY A 73 1.89 10.97 9.23
N TRP A 74 2.65 12.05 9.28
CA TRP A 74 4.05 12.00 9.70
C TRP A 74 4.15 11.59 11.16
N ASP A 75 5.17 10.80 11.50
CA ASP A 75 5.37 10.25 12.85
C ASP A 75 5.64 11.33 13.92
N ASP A 76 6.34 12.39 13.54
CA ASP A 76 6.64 13.55 14.39
C ASP A 76 7.08 13.17 15.82
N GLY A 77 7.92 12.14 15.92
CA GLY A 77 8.45 11.67 17.21
C GLY A 77 7.55 10.72 18.00
N ARG A 78 6.41 10.30 17.46
CA ARG A 78 5.51 9.33 18.12
C ARG A 78 6.12 7.93 18.27
N GLY A 79 7.09 7.56 17.41
CA GLY A 79 7.77 6.27 17.46
C GLY A 79 7.10 5.12 16.71
N VAL A 80 6.14 5.42 15.82
CA VAL A 80 5.45 4.42 14.96
C VAL A 80 6.19 4.22 13.64
N ASP A 81 6.85 5.27 13.13
CA ASP A 81 7.57 5.29 11.84
C ASP A 81 8.85 6.14 12.00
N SER A 82 9.67 5.77 12.98
CA SER A 82 10.83 6.55 13.44
C SER A 82 11.88 6.75 12.34
N GLY A 83 12.45 7.95 12.29
CA GLY A 83 13.52 8.31 11.36
C GLY A 83 13.04 8.70 9.96
N ARG A 84 11.75 8.67 9.68
CA ARG A 84 11.18 9.11 8.42
C ARG A 84 10.98 10.62 8.42
N THR A 85 11.49 11.29 7.40
CA THR A 85 11.31 12.72 7.22
C THR A 85 9.99 13.03 6.50
N ILE A 86 9.46 14.25 6.73
CA ILE A 86 8.26 14.72 6.03
C ILE A 86 8.47 14.72 4.51
N LEU A 87 7.42 14.43 3.74
CA LEU A 87 7.41 14.26 2.28
C LEU A 87 8.26 13.10 1.75
N ASN A 88 8.83 12.25 2.58
CA ASN A 88 9.56 11.08 2.12
C ASN A 88 8.59 9.94 1.74
N SER A 89 8.80 9.34 0.57
CA SER A 89 8.02 8.19 0.10
C SER A 89 8.38 6.90 0.84
N GLN A 90 7.45 5.96 0.87
CA GLN A 90 7.65 4.60 1.41
C GLN A 90 6.87 3.62 0.53
N GLY A 91 7.55 2.56 0.10
CA GLY A 91 6.91 1.48 -0.64
C GLY A 91 5.90 0.69 0.22
N ASP A 92 5.09 -0.11 -0.44
CA ASP A 92 4.17 -1.01 0.24
C ASP A 92 4.92 -2.08 1.04
N ALA A 93 4.34 -2.51 2.15
CA ALA A 93 4.86 -3.60 2.96
C ALA A 93 3.73 -4.32 3.71
N ILE A 94 3.88 -5.63 3.85
CA ILE A 94 3.04 -6.47 4.70
C ILE A 94 3.86 -6.96 5.89
N ARG A 95 3.22 -7.12 7.04
CA ARG A 95 3.87 -7.79 8.19
C ARG A 95 4.19 -9.22 7.82
N ASN A 96 5.35 -9.72 8.30
CA ASN A 96 5.78 -11.09 8.03
C ASN A 96 4.72 -12.09 8.49
N ILE A 97 4.41 -13.04 7.60
CA ILE A 97 3.52 -14.16 7.86
C ILE A 97 4.39 -15.38 8.07
N THR A 98 4.35 -15.93 9.28
CA THR A 98 5.08 -17.15 9.62
C THR A 98 4.10 -18.29 9.85
N GLY A 99 4.54 -19.50 9.53
CA GLY A 99 3.77 -20.72 9.78
C GLY A 99 4.71 -21.91 9.92
N THR A 100 4.25 -22.96 10.58
CA THR A 100 4.98 -24.22 10.72
C THR A 100 4.15 -25.33 10.11
N ILE A 101 4.77 -26.16 9.28
CA ILE A 101 4.17 -27.37 8.77
C ILE A 101 4.93 -28.54 9.41
N GLY A 102 4.19 -29.42 10.11
CA GLY A 102 4.76 -30.58 10.78
C GLY A 102 4.35 -31.90 10.12
N ALA A 103 5.20 -32.90 10.24
CA ALA A 103 4.88 -34.27 9.91
C ALA A 103 4.43 -35.04 11.15
N ARG A 104 3.44 -35.91 11.02
CA ARG A 104 3.04 -36.87 12.05
C ARG A 104 3.50 -38.26 11.63
N HIS A 105 4.24 -38.92 12.51
CA HIS A 105 4.67 -40.31 12.33
C HIS A 105 3.67 -41.25 13.01
N GLU A 106 3.10 -42.17 12.27
CA GLU A 106 2.36 -43.32 12.80
C GLU A 106 3.15 -44.62 12.52
N ILE A 107 2.92 -45.66 13.32
CA ILE A 107 3.72 -46.88 13.37
C ILE A 107 3.87 -47.59 11.99
N SER A 108 2.97 -47.35 11.07
CA SER A 108 2.96 -48.00 9.73
C SER A 108 2.98 -47.06 8.53
N ALA A 109 2.91 -45.76 8.74
CA ALA A 109 2.96 -44.80 7.63
C ALA A 109 3.45 -43.42 8.08
N LEU A 110 4.19 -42.75 7.21
CA LEU A 110 4.60 -41.36 7.40
C LEU A 110 3.70 -40.46 6.57
N TYR A 111 2.85 -39.67 7.24
CA TYR A 111 2.01 -38.66 6.59
C TYR A 111 2.65 -37.28 6.76
N PHE A 112 3.18 -36.71 5.69
CA PHE A 112 3.79 -35.38 5.78
C PHE A 112 2.75 -34.25 5.74
N PHE A 113 1.67 -34.41 5.03
CA PHE A 113 0.58 -33.44 4.99
C PHE A 113 -0.72 -34.23 4.76
N GLY A 114 -1.50 -34.39 5.83
CA GLY A 114 -2.71 -35.22 5.75
C GLY A 114 -3.82 -34.57 4.94
N ASN A 115 -3.99 -33.26 5.06
CA ASN A 115 -4.96 -32.48 4.30
C ASN A 115 -4.43 -31.03 4.18
N GLY A 116 -4.51 -30.45 3.01
CA GLY A 116 -4.30 -29.04 2.76
C GLY A 116 -5.62 -28.38 2.41
N SER A 117 -5.87 -27.18 2.94
CA SER A 117 -7.03 -26.39 2.59
C SER A 117 -6.69 -24.90 2.49
N GLY A 118 -7.57 -24.13 1.84
CA GLY A 118 -7.37 -22.70 1.69
C GLY A 118 -6.17 -22.38 0.80
N ALA A 119 -5.21 -21.62 1.34
CA ALA A 119 -4.01 -21.22 0.60
C ALA A 119 -3.00 -22.35 0.37
N PHE A 120 -3.08 -23.46 1.12
CA PHE A 120 -2.24 -24.65 0.91
C PHE A 120 -2.94 -25.66 0.02
N PHE A 121 -2.23 -26.16 -0.99
CA PHE A 121 -2.74 -27.17 -1.90
C PHE A 121 -1.64 -28.14 -2.35
N GLY A 122 -2.04 -29.35 -2.75
CA GLY A 122 -1.15 -30.34 -3.37
C GLY A 122 -1.08 -30.16 -4.87
N ASN A 123 0.02 -30.59 -5.46
CA ASN A 123 0.26 -30.51 -6.91
C ASN A 123 0.00 -31.87 -7.58
N ASP A 124 -1.05 -32.59 -7.18
CA ASP A 124 -1.48 -33.79 -7.90
C ASP A 124 -2.37 -33.39 -9.08
N GLU A 125 -1.89 -33.63 -10.27
CA GLU A 125 -2.63 -33.44 -11.51
C GLU A 125 -3.82 -34.40 -11.54
N GLY A 126 -4.87 -34.08 -10.81
CA GLY A 126 -6.17 -34.58 -11.20
C GLY A 126 -7.06 -35.29 -10.21
N MET A 127 -6.82 -35.40 -8.92
CA MET A 127 -7.79 -36.16 -8.14
C MET A 127 -8.29 -35.61 -6.82
N TYR A 128 -7.62 -34.77 -6.07
CA TYR A 128 -8.16 -34.22 -4.80
C TYR A 128 -7.50 -32.91 -4.42
N ASP A 129 -8.27 -31.97 -3.94
CA ASP A 129 -7.85 -30.71 -3.30
C ASP A 129 -7.13 -30.92 -1.94
N SER A 130 -6.43 -32.03 -1.79
CA SER A 130 -5.76 -32.42 -0.56
C SER A 130 -4.28 -32.74 -0.82
N VAL A 131 -3.41 -32.21 0.04
CA VAL A 131 -2.01 -32.58 0.09
C VAL A 131 -1.92 -33.94 0.77
N VAL A 132 -1.97 -35.03 0.03
CA VAL A 132 -1.77 -36.38 0.57
C VAL A 132 -0.39 -36.86 0.18
N ILE A 133 0.47 -37.07 1.18
CA ILE A 133 1.74 -37.71 1.02
C ILE A 133 1.69 -39.04 1.76
N LYS A 134 1.64 -40.12 1.02
CA LYS A 134 1.68 -41.44 1.57
C LYS A 134 3.05 -42.07 1.29
N ALA A 135 3.86 -42.24 2.32
CA ALA A 135 5.03 -43.11 2.28
C ALA A 135 4.67 -44.44 2.93
N GLU A 136 4.51 -45.49 2.17
CA GLU A 136 4.34 -46.84 2.70
C GLU A 136 5.72 -47.42 2.99
N SER A 137 5.98 -47.73 4.26
CA SER A 137 7.12 -48.58 4.68
C SER A 137 6.66 -50.03 4.72
N THR A 138 6.86 -50.77 3.65
CA THR A 138 6.84 -52.21 3.72
C THR A 138 8.17 -52.65 4.37
N GLY A 139 8.12 -53.18 5.57
CA GLY A 139 9.29 -53.54 6.34
C GLY A 139 10.14 -54.63 5.73
N LYS A 140 10.94 -54.26 4.72
CA LYS A 140 12.17 -54.96 4.32
C LYS A 140 13.05 -54.02 3.52
N SER A 141 14.18 -53.74 4.07
CA SER A 141 15.48 -53.33 3.50
C SER A 141 15.56 -53.15 1.99
N SER A 142 15.86 -51.97 1.62
CA SER A 142 16.15 -51.37 0.33
C SER A 142 14.99 -50.52 -0.23
N VAL A 143 14.74 -49.41 0.43
CA VAL A 143 14.01 -48.31 -0.20
C VAL A 143 15.00 -47.64 -1.14
N SER A 144 14.90 -47.95 -2.42
CA SER A 144 15.41 -47.08 -3.46
C SER A 144 14.50 -45.84 -3.42
N ILE A 145 14.94 -44.79 -2.75
CA ILE A 145 14.31 -43.46 -2.80
C ILE A 145 14.66 -42.92 -4.18
N THR A 146 13.86 -43.30 -5.19
CA THR A 146 13.85 -42.53 -6.42
C THR A 146 13.31 -41.15 -6.07
N ASP A 147 14.05 -40.12 -6.40
CA ASP A 147 13.76 -38.71 -6.18
C ASP A 147 12.29 -38.34 -6.42
N ARG A 148 11.47 -38.46 -5.40
CA ARG A 148 10.13 -37.88 -5.41
C ARG A 148 10.18 -36.63 -4.54
N HIS A 149 10.26 -35.50 -5.20
CA HIS A 149 10.11 -34.21 -4.55
C HIS A 149 8.64 -34.00 -4.23
N ILE A 150 8.34 -33.85 -2.97
CA ILE A 150 6.99 -33.64 -2.46
C ILE A 150 6.91 -32.18 -2.01
N TYR A 151 6.06 -31.40 -2.65
CA TYR A 151 5.92 -29.99 -2.41
C TYR A 151 4.54 -29.67 -1.83
N ALA A 152 4.50 -28.86 -0.77
CA ALA A 152 3.31 -28.13 -0.38
C ALA A 152 3.41 -26.74 -0.98
N ASN A 153 2.43 -26.35 -1.77
CA ASN A 153 2.36 -25.03 -2.37
C ASN A 153 1.54 -24.10 -1.48
N LEU A 154 2.01 -22.87 -1.30
CA LEU A 154 1.27 -21.80 -0.69
C LEU A 154 0.91 -20.78 -1.75
N ASP A 155 -0.38 -20.61 -2.00
CA ASP A 155 -0.91 -19.61 -2.92
C ASP A 155 -2.04 -18.86 -2.22
N VAL A 156 -1.74 -17.65 -1.78
CA VAL A 156 -2.70 -16.80 -1.06
C VAL A 156 -3.83 -16.29 -1.94
N SER A 157 -3.66 -16.30 -3.28
CA SER A 157 -4.71 -15.90 -4.21
C SER A 157 -5.95 -16.81 -4.16
N ARG A 158 -5.81 -18.02 -3.62
CA ARG A 158 -6.91 -18.98 -3.43
C ARG A 158 -7.91 -18.55 -2.36
N VAL A 159 -7.52 -17.68 -1.43
CA VAL A 159 -8.33 -17.31 -0.26
C VAL A 159 -8.55 -15.80 -0.14
N VAL A 160 -7.71 -14.98 -0.78
CA VAL A 160 -7.83 -13.53 -0.77
C VAL A 160 -7.52 -12.96 -2.16
N PRO A 161 -8.14 -11.82 -2.54
CA PRO A 161 -7.73 -11.10 -3.74
C PRO A 161 -6.29 -10.64 -3.63
N THR A 162 -5.50 -10.89 -4.68
CA THR A 162 -4.10 -10.48 -4.77
C THR A 162 -3.88 -9.44 -5.86
N ALA A 163 -2.82 -8.65 -5.73
CA ALA A 163 -2.35 -7.68 -6.70
C ALA A 163 -0.83 -7.58 -6.62
N THR A 164 -0.23 -6.73 -7.46
CA THR A 164 1.21 -6.47 -7.46
C THR A 164 1.66 -5.58 -6.30
N GLU A 165 0.71 -5.07 -5.52
CA GLU A 165 0.94 -4.22 -4.35
C GLU A 165 -0.12 -4.48 -3.26
N ASN A 166 0.20 -4.16 -2.00
CA ASN A 166 -0.76 -4.16 -0.90
C ASN A 166 -1.53 -2.84 -0.91
N ARG A 167 -2.85 -2.92 -1.08
CA ARG A 167 -3.69 -1.72 -1.09
C ARG A 167 -5.05 -1.97 -0.43
N PRO A 168 -5.58 -1.00 0.33
CA PRO A 168 -6.97 -1.03 0.76
C PRO A 168 -7.90 -0.78 -0.45
N ARG A 169 -9.21 -1.01 -0.27
CA ARG A 169 -10.19 -0.54 -1.26
C ARG A 169 -10.09 0.98 -1.38
N ASN A 170 -10.01 1.49 -2.59
CA ASN A 170 -9.79 2.90 -2.86
C ASN A 170 -10.57 3.39 -4.08
N ILE A 171 -10.64 4.70 -4.22
CA ILE A 171 -11.13 5.41 -5.39
C ILE A 171 -10.08 6.45 -5.76
N ALA A 172 -9.69 6.49 -7.04
CA ALA A 172 -8.66 7.40 -7.52
C ALA A 172 -9.18 8.84 -7.61
N PHE A 173 -8.45 9.77 -7.02
CA PHE A 173 -8.60 11.22 -7.15
C PHE A 173 -7.26 11.82 -7.53
N ASN A 174 -7.30 12.93 -8.25
CA ASN A 174 -6.12 13.77 -8.42
C ASN A 174 -5.83 14.51 -7.12
N TYR A 175 -4.58 14.59 -6.68
CA TYR A 175 -4.22 15.53 -5.62
C TYR A 175 -3.78 16.84 -6.26
N ILE A 176 -4.39 17.94 -5.81
CA ILE A 176 -4.08 19.29 -6.27
C ILE A 176 -3.82 20.20 -5.08
N VAL A 177 -3.01 21.23 -5.30
CA VAL A 177 -2.72 22.28 -4.31
C VAL A 177 -3.15 23.63 -4.83
N ARG A 178 -3.67 24.50 -3.97
CA ARG A 178 -3.82 25.91 -4.29
C ARG A 178 -2.44 26.53 -4.41
N ALA A 179 -2.19 27.25 -5.53
CA ALA A 179 -0.88 27.79 -5.85
C ALA A 179 -0.70 29.23 -5.36
N ALA A 180 -1.78 29.99 -5.24
CA ALA A 180 -1.80 31.39 -4.80
C ALA A 180 -3.02 31.70 -3.92
#